data_ed8333073ffd339cbaf621f534f43ef3
#
_entry.id   ed8333073ffd339cbaf621f534f43ef3
#
_cell.length_a   1.000
_cell.length_b   1.000
_cell.length_c   1.000
_cell.angle_alpha   90.00
_cell.angle_beta   90.00
_cell.angle_gamma   90.00
#
_symmetry.space_group_name_H-M   'P 1'
#
loop_
_entity.id
_entity.type
_entity.pdbx_description
1 polymer ?
#
loop_
_entity_poly.entity_id
_entity_poly.type
_entity_poly.pdbx_seq_one_letter_code
_entity_poly.pdbx_strand_id
1 'polypeptide(L)'
;MGEMLYQGKVKQVWSTEDPDILEFRFTNQISVFDQIIPSLIPRKGESLNRTTAHWFKLIEQEGICGTHLVEVNAADRCLVRKVEVIKEPGAIPRDMEWVFVPLEIICRHYLSGSAWRRFQRGELTPEQLGVAADCQYGAKLSKPFLEVTTKFEKFDRNITNEEALEISNITPDELNEIFDVVLKVDALIEREAAKNGLIHVDGKKEFALGPNRKVVLVDTFGTLDEDRWWDAAAYEDGECIELSKEFVRTHYIGTGHQAELKQARDTGAEDIPIPELPQSVIDDTAQLYASMYERLTSQEF
;
A
#
# COMPACT_ATOMS: atom_id res chain seq x y z
N MET A 1 -3.94 -4.64 -30.04
CA MET A 1 -3.36 -4.96 -28.71
C MET A 1 -2.72 -3.70 -28.19
N GLY A 2 -2.93 -3.35 -26.92
CA GLY A 2 -2.31 -2.16 -26.35
C GLY A 2 -0.78 -2.27 -26.26
N GLU A 3 -0.13 -1.16 -26.05
CA GLU A 3 1.31 -1.03 -25.83
C GLU A 3 1.57 -0.97 -24.31
N MET A 4 2.65 -1.61 -23.84
CA MET A 4 3.07 -1.49 -22.47
C MET A 4 3.71 -0.12 -22.24
N LEU A 5 3.07 0.71 -21.42
CA LEU A 5 3.50 2.07 -21.11
C LEU A 5 4.47 2.13 -19.93
N TYR A 6 4.29 1.23 -18.96
CA TYR A 6 5.09 1.21 -17.73
C TYR A 6 5.16 -0.18 -17.13
N GLN A 7 6.31 -0.54 -16.57
CA GLN A 7 6.55 -1.74 -15.80
C GLN A 7 6.95 -1.35 -14.37
N GLY A 8 6.07 -1.62 -13.42
CA GLY A 8 6.36 -1.51 -12.00
C GLY A 8 6.93 -2.81 -11.41
N LYS A 9 7.13 -2.84 -10.10
CA LYS A 9 7.65 -4.02 -9.38
C LYS A 9 6.68 -5.21 -9.40
N VAL A 10 5.37 -4.96 -9.43
CA VAL A 10 4.33 -6.01 -9.33
C VAL A 10 3.19 -5.84 -10.34
N LYS A 11 3.22 -4.75 -11.10
CA LYS A 11 2.12 -4.36 -12.00
C LYS A 11 2.68 -3.74 -13.28
N GLN A 12 2.03 -4.02 -14.40
CA GLN A 12 2.26 -3.39 -15.70
C GLN A 12 1.08 -2.49 -16.03
N VAL A 13 1.36 -1.39 -16.71
CA VAL A 13 0.36 -0.44 -17.24
C VAL A 13 0.39 -0.51 -18.75
N TRP A 14 -0.76 -0.78 -19.35
CA TRP A 14 -0.91 -0.93 -20.81
C TRP A 14 -1.91 0.08 -21.34
N SER A 15 -1.69 0.57 -22.56
CA SER A 15 -2.68 1.37 -23.28
C SER A 15 -3.86 0.48 -23.72
N THR A 16 -5.03 1.12 -23.93
CA THR A 16 -6.19 0.49 -24.56
C THR A 16 -6.55 1.22 -25.86
N GLU A 17 -7.64 0.84 -26.51
CA GLU A 17 -8.16 1.58 -27.67
C GLU A 17 -8.78 2.92 -27.27
N ASP A 18 -9.25 3.04 -26.03
CA ASP A 18 -9.72 4.28 -25.44
C ASP A 18 -8.54 5.01 -24.79
N PRO A 19 -8.19 6.24 -25.25
CA PRO A 19 -7.03 6.99 -24.71
C PRO A 19 -7.18 7.39 -23.26
N ASP A 20 -8.41 7.35 -22.72
CA ASP A 20 -8.73 7.69 -21.35
C ASP A 20 -8.75 6.47 -20.39
N ILE A 21 -8.55 5.27 -20.94
CA ILE A 21 -8.58 4.01 -20.17
C ILE A 21 -7.24 3.31 -20.30
N LEU A 22 -6.75 2.82 -19.17
CA LEU A 22 -5.56 1.96 -19.08
C LEU A 22 -5.94 0.57 -18.62
N GLU A 23 -5.15 -0.42 -19.01
CA GLU A 23 -5.23 -1.76 -18.45
C GLU A 23 -4.09 -1.98 -17.45
N PHE A 24 -4.42 -2.31 -16.20
CA PHE A 24 -3.47 -2.80 -15.22
C PHE A 24 -3.39 -4.32 -15.31
N ARG A 25 -2.17 -4.84 -15.46
CA ARG A 25 -1.87 -6.27 -15.44
C ARG A 25 -0.99 -6.57 -14.24
N PHE A 26 -1.55 -7.27 -13.28
CA PHE A 26 -0.84 -7.66 -12.08
C PHE A 26 0.04 -8.88 -12.34
N THR A 27 1.25 -8.85 -11.83
CA THR A 27 2.22 -9.92 -12.04
C THR A 27 2.39 -10.77 -10.78
N ASN A 28 2.95 -11.95 -10.94
CA ASN A 28 3.31 -12.83 -9.83
C ASN A 28 4.66 -12.47 -9.19
N GLN A 29 5.28 -11.36 -9.63
CA GLN A 29 6.51 -10.86 -9.03
C GLN A 29 6.29 -10.37 -7.60
N ILE A 30 7.30 -10.56 -6.77
CA ILE A 30 7.32 -10.04 -5.40
C ILE A 30 8.63 -9.29 -5.17
N SER A 31 8.59 -8.25 -4.35
CA SER A 31 9.77 -7.45 -4.02
C SER A 31 9.85 -7.18 -2.53
N VAL A 32 11.07 -7.21 -1.98
CA VAL A 32 11.38 -6.75 -0.63
C VAL A 32 12.65 -5.91 -0.66
N PHE A 33 12.80 -4.96 0.26
CA PHE A 33 13.96 -4.07 0.36
C PHE A 33 14.30 -3.35 -0.97
N ASP A 34 13.27 -3.00 -1.76
CA ASP A 34 13.38 -2.39 -3.10
C ASP A 34 13.99 -3.28 -4.18
N GLN A 35 14.23 -4.57 -3.91
CA GLN A 35 14.70 -5.56 -4.87
C GLN A 35 13.56 -6.49 -5.30
N ILE A 36 13.48 -6.77 -6.61
CA ILE A 36 12.60 -7.80 -7.16
C ILE A 36 13.24 -9.16 -6.91
N ILE A 37 12.50 -10.06 -6.26
CA ILE A 37 12.93 -11.42 -6.02
C ILE A 37 12.83 -12.22 -7.34
N PRO A 38 13.83 -13.02 -7.72
CA PRO A 38 13.78 -13.84 -8.94
C PRO A 38 12.61 -14.83 -8.97
N SER A 39 12.14 -15.27 -7.80
CA SER A 39 11.02 -16.21 -7.67
C SER A 39 9.67 -15.53 -7.95
N LEU A 40 8.75 -16.30 -8.56
CA LEU A 40 7.36 -15.89 -8.77
C LEU A 40 6.46 -16.58 -7.75
N ILE A 41 5.48 -15.84 -7.23
CA ILE A 41 4.47 -16.37 -6.31
C ILE A 41 3.19 -16.68 -7.10
N PRO A 42 2.82 -17.96 -7.27
CA PRO A 42 1.64 -18.34 -8.05
C PRO A 42 0.37 -17.63 -7.62
N ARG A 43 -0.39 -17.11 -8.58
CA ARG A 43 -1.67 -16.40 -8.41
C ARG A 43 -1.62 -15.13 -7.56
N LYS A 44 -0.42 -14.64 -7.21
CA LYS A 44 -0.28 -13.38 -6.44
C LYS A 44 -0.93 -12.20 -7.16
N GLY A 45 -0.69 -12.05 -8.48
CA GLY A 45 -1.29 -10.99 -9.28
C GLY A 45 -2.81 -11.02 -9.26
N GLU A 46 -3.40 -12.22 -9.33
CA GLU A 46 -4.85 -12.42 -9.19
C GLU A 46 -5.34 -11.95 -7.82
N SER A 47 -4.67 -12.34 -6.73
CA SER A 47 -5.03 -11.91 -5.37
C SER A 47 -5.01 -10.40 -5.24
N LEU A 48 -3.95 -9.73 -5.72
CA LEU A 48 -3.85 -8.26 -5.65
C LEU A 48 -4.97 -7.56 -6.42
N ASN A 49 -5.21 -7.98 -7.67
CA ASN A 49 -6.26 -7.38 -8.51
C ASN A 49 -7.65 -7.54 -7.90
N ARG A 50 -8.01 -8.76 -7.51
CA ARG A 50 -9.34 -9.08 -6.99
C ARG A 50 -9.59 -8.43 -5.63
N THR A 51 -8.58 -8.38 -4.73
CA THR A 51 -8.69 -7.71 -3.43
C THR A 51 -8.87 -6.21 -3.60
N THR A 52 -8.05 -5.55 -4.41
CA THR A 52 -8.19 -4.11 -4.69
C THR A 52 -9.54 -3.78 -5.30
N ALA A 53 -9.99 -4.57 -6.28
CA ALA A 53 -11.28 -4.37 -6.92
C ALA A 53 -12.47 -4.56 -5.95
N HIS A 54 -12.34 -5.49 -5.00
CA HIS A 54 -13.34 -5.67 -3.93
C HIS A 54 -13.47 -4.40 -3.08
N TRP A 55 -12.35 -3.84 -2.62
CA TRP A 55 -12.35 -2.61 -1.82
C TRP A 55 -12.89 -1.41 -2.60
N PHE A 56 -12.49 -1.23 -3.85
CA PHE A 56 -13.01 -0.16 -4.70
C PHE A 56 -14.55 -0.20 -4.79
N LYS A 57 -15.11 -1.38 -5.06
CA LYS A 57 -16.56 -1.55 -5.14
C LYS A 57 -17.27 -1.23 -3.83
N LEU A 58 -16.73 -1.65 -2.69
CA LEU A 58 -17.31 -1.35 -1.38
C LEU A 58 -17.25 0.15 -1.07
N ILE A 59 -16.15 0.82 -1.37
CA ILE A 59 -15.97 2.27 -1.16
C ILE A 59 -17.01 3.06 -1.96
N GLU A 60 -17.23 2.69 -3.21
CA GLU A 60 -18.26 3.32 -4.06
C GLU A 60 -19.68 3.03 -3.58
N GLN A 61 -19.96 1.79 -3.15
CA GLN A 61 -21.26 1.40 -2.60
C GLN A 61 -21.60 2.14 -1.30
N GLU A 62 -20.61 2.38 -0.45
CA GLU A 62 -20.74 3.17 0.79
C GLU A 62 -20.74 4.68 0.52
N GLY A 63 -20.50 5.12 -0.73
CA GLY A 63 -20.47 6.53 -1.10
C GLY A 63 -19.33 7.32 -0.45
N ILE A 64 -18.19 6.67 -0.15
CA ILE A 64 -17.06 7.32 0.53
C ILE A 64 -16.34 8.26 -0.42
N CYS A 65 -15.92 7.78 -1.60
CA CYS A 65 -15.32 8.56 -2.68
C CYS A 65 -15.47 7.82 -4.01
N GLY A 66 -15.11 8.48 -5.11
CA GLY A 66 -14.93 7.82 -6.41
C GLY A 66 -13.64 7.00 -6.44
N THR A 67 -13.58 6.06 -7.37
CA THR A 67 -12.38 5.28 -7.66
C THR A 67 -12.01 5.38 -9.14
N HIS A 68 -10.80 4.97 -9.49
CA HIS A 68 -10.43 4.90 -10.91
C HIS A 68 -10.77 3.56 -11.57
N LEU A 69 -11.30 2.59 -10.84
CA LEU A 69 -11.68 1.29 -11.37
C LEU A 69 -12.84 1.44 -12.35
N VAL A 70 -12.68 0.91 -13.56
CA VAL A 70 -13.75 0.83 -14.56
C VAL A 70 -14.34 -0.58 -14.60
N GLU A 71 -13.48 -1.59 -14.74
CA GLU A 71 -13.92 -2.98 -14.89
C GLU A 71 -12.80 -3.96 -14.50
N VAL A 72 -13.15 -5.09 -13.94
CA VAL A 72 -12.25 -6.26 -13.81
C VAL A 72 -12.47 -7.14 -15.03
N ASN A 73 -11.54 -7.11 -15.98
CA ASN A 73 -11.65 -7.81 -17.26
C ASN A 73 -10.98 -9.18 -17.29
N ALA A 74 -10.13 -9.49 -16.29
CA ALA A 74 -9.58 -10.83 -16.05
C ALA A 74 -9.21 -10.99 -14.56
N ALA A 75 -8.87 -12.21 -14.13
CA ALA A 75 -8.50 -12.47 -12.74
C ALA A 75 -7.34 -11.60 -12.26
N ASP A 76 -6.33 -11.39 -13.12
CA ASP A 76 -5.12 -10.62 -12.85
C ASP A 76 -5.10 -9.25 -13.54
N ARG A 77 -6.24 -8.75 -14.05
CA ARG A 77 -6.31 -7.50 -14.84
C ARG A 77 -7.56 -6.70 -14.55
N CYS A 78 -7.40 -5.39 -14.62
CA CYS A 78 -8.53 -4.47 -14.60
C CYS A 78 -8.31 -3.29 -15.53
N LEU A 79 -9.42 -2.71 -15.97
CA LEU A 79 -9.44 -1.42 -16.67
C LEU A 79 -9.62 -0.32 -15.63
N VAL A 80 -8.85 0.73 -15.78
CA VAL A 80 -8.88 1.90 -14.88
C VAL A 80 -8.95 3.19 -15.69
N ARG A 81 -9.60 4.19 -15.15
CA ARG A 81 -9.53 5.55 -15.71
C ARG A 81 -8.09 6.04 -15.64
N LYS A 82 -7.60 6.54 -16.76
CA LYS A 82 -6.28 7.16 -16.86
C LYS A 82 -6.23 8.41 -15.96
N VAL A 83 -5.18 8.53 -15.19
CA VAL A 83 -4.81 9.75 -14.48
C VAL A 83 -3.48 10.27 -15.04
N GLU A 84 -3.37 11.57 -15.22
CA GLU A 84 -2.13 12.18 -15.67
C GLU A 84 -1.13 12.27 -14.52
N VAL A 85 0.12 11.90 -14.77
CA VAL A 85 1.17 11.86 -13.74
C VAL A 85 2.18 12.96 -14.01
N ILE A 86 2.16 13.99 -13.18
CA ILE A 86 3.12 15.11 -13.20
C ILE A 86 4.10 14.88 -12.06
N LYS A 87 5.35 14.59 -12.40
CA LYS A 87 6.41 14.27 -11.40
C LYS A 87 7.15 15.50 -10.87
N GLU A 88 7.08 16.61 -11.60
CA GLU A 88 7.72 17.86 -11.21
C GLU A 88 7.01 18.44 -9.97
N PRO A 89 7.72 18.66 -8.84
CA PRO A 89 7.13 19.21 -7.64
C PRO A 89 6.47 20.57 -7.89
N GLY A 90 5.26 20.75 -7.38
CA GLY A 90 4.50 22.00 -7.49
C GLY A 90 3.93 22.31 -8.89
N ALA A 91 4.11 21.42 -9.87
CA ALA A 91 3.74 21.69 -11.25
C ALA A 91 2.29 21.32 -11.63
N ILE A 92 1.51 20.70 -10.72
CA ILE A 92 0.12 20.34 -11.01
C ILE A 92 -0.71 21.62 -11.21
N PRO A 93 -1.36 21.81 -12.41
CA PRO A 93 -2.25 22.92 -12.61
C PRO A 93 -3.46 22.88 -11.68
N ARG A 94 -3.86 24.07 -11.16
CA ARG A 94 -4.96 24.19 -10.17
C ARG A 94 -6.35 23.88 -10.73
N ASP A 95 -6.51 23.83 -12.03
CA ASP A 95 -7.74 23.52 -12.75
C ASP A 95 -7.72 22.14 -13.43
N MET A 96 -6.62 21.40 -13.28
CA MET A 96 -6.47 20.09 -13.90
C MET A 96 -7.29 19.02 -13.17
N GLU A 97 -8.04 18.25 -13.93
CA GLU A 97 -8.76 17.06 -13.47
C GLU A 97 -8.05 15.78 -13.94
N TRP A 98 -8.40 14.65 -13.34
CA TRP A 98 -7.79 13.35 -13.57
C TRP A 98 -6.27 13.40 -13.48
N VAL A 99 -5.78 14.09 -12.47
CA VAL A 99 -4.35 14.24 -12.16
C VAL A 99 -4.00 13.49 -10.87
N PHE A 100 -2.91 12.75 -10.92
CA PHE A 100 -2.37 12.01 -9.78
C PHE A 100 -1.80 12.98 -8.73
N VAL A 101 -2.15 12.79 -7.46
CA VAL A 101 -1.55 13.52 -6.34
C VAL A 101 -0.24 12.82 -5.96
N PRO A 102 0.94 13.46 -6.11
CA PRO A 102 2.26 12.83 -5.95
C PRO A 102 2.64 12.59 -4.48
N LEU A 103 1.70 12.08 -3.71
CA LEU A 103 1.82 11.78 -2.29
C LEU A 103 1.32 10.36 -2.02
N GLU A 104 1.88 9.75 -0.98
CA GLU A 104 1.31 8.54 -0.38
C GLU A 104 0.79 8.89 1.01
N ILE A 105 -0.39 8.43 1.33
CA ILE A 105 -1.00 8.65 2.66
C ILE A 105 -1.03 7.31 3.38
N ILE A 106 -0.35 7.26 4.52
CA ILE A 106 -0.28 6.07 5.37
C ILE A 106 -1.17 6.33 6.59
N CYS A 107 -2.08 5.40 6.85
CA CYS A 107 -2.88 5.38 8.06
C CYS A 107 -2.43 4.21 8.95
N ARG A 108 -2.21 4.50 10.24
CA ARG A 108 -1.75 3.50 11.20
C ARG A 108 -2.69 3.40 12.37
N HIS A 109 -3.04 2.18 12.73
CA HIS A 109 -3.88 1.85 13.87
C HIS A 109 -3.06 1.23 15.02
N TYR A 110 -1.88 0.70 14.70
CA TYR A 110 -0.98 0.05 15.64
C TYR A 110 0.47 0.50 15.42
N LEU A 111 1.25 0.47 16.47
CA LEU A 111 2.67 0.83 16.45
C LEU A 111 3.52 -0.33 15.91
N SER A 112 3.81 -0.28 14.61
CA SER A 112 4.49 -1.34 13.86
C SER A 112 5.47 -0.79 12.82
N GLY A 113 6.21 -1.64 12.17
CA GLY A 113 7.03 -1.36 11.00
C GLY A 113 7.97 -0.16 11.17
N SER A 114 7.89 0.81 10.25
CA SER A 114 8.74 2.02 10.28
C SER A 114 8.39 2.95 11.45
N ALA A 115 7.12 3.03 11.83
CA ALA A 115 6.69 3.86 12.96
C ALA A 115 7.29 3.35 14.29
N TRP A 116 7.30 2.03 14.51
CA TRP A 116 7.97 1.43 15.67
C TRP A 116 9.46 1.76 15.72
N ARG A 117 10.18 1.61 14.60
CA ARG A 117 11.61 1.94 14.54
C ARG A 117 11.89 3.42 14.81
N ARG A 118 11.02 4.32 14.32
CA ARG A 118 11.12 5.76 14.57
C ARG A 118 10.80 6.10 16.02
N PHE A 119 9.82 5.45 16.61
CA PHE A 119 9.50 5.58 18.03
C PHE A 119 10.69 5.17 18.90
N GLN A 120 11.32 4.02 18.62
CA GLN A 120 12.52 3.56 19.34
C GLN A 120 13.71 4.53 19.25
N ARG A 121 13.80 5.31 18.15
CA ARG A 121 14.84 6.35 17.97
C ARG A 121 14.43 7.71 18.52
N GLY A 122 13.24 7.84 19.10
CA GLY A 122 12.71 9.10 19.64
C GLY A 122 12.28 10.12 18.57
N GLU A 123 12.10 9.69 17.32
CA GLU A 123 11.61 10.53 16.21
C GLU A 123 10.08 10.70 16.23
N LEU A 124 9.39 9.78 16.91
CA LEU A 124 7.96 9.87 17.22
C LEU A 124 7.78 9.80 18.73
N THR A 125 6.94 10.68 19.27
CA THR A 125 6.70 10.73 20.71
C THR A 125 5.45 9.96 21.12
N PRO A 126 5.38 9.49 22.38
CA PRO A 126 4.18 8.85 22.93
C PRO A 126 2.91 9.69 22.76
N GLU A 127 3.03 11.02 22.93
CA GLU A 127 1.92 11.95 22.83
C GLU A 127 1.37 12.06 21.40
N GLN A 128 2.27 12.06 20.39
CA GLN A 128 1.86 12.07 18.97
C GLN A 128 1.06 10.83 18.61
N LEU A 129 1.46 9.67 19.14
CA LEU A 129 0.86 8.37 18.86
C LEU A 129 -0.30 8.03 19.82
N GLY A 130 -0.43 8.74 20.92
CA GLY A 130 -1.42 8.46 21.95
C GLY A 130 -1.22 7.10 22.64
N VAL A 131 0.04 6.74 22.90
CA VAL A 131 0.45 5.49 23.57
C VAL A 131 1.22 5.78 24.85
N ALA A 132 1.40 4.77 25.70
CA ALA A 132 2.26 4.86 26.87
C ALA A 132 3.75 4.95 26.45
N ALA A 133 4.57 5.64 27.25
CA ALA A 133 5.98 5.82 26.94
C ALA A 133 6.79 4.50 26.95
N ASP A 134 6.34 3.51 27.71
CA ASP A 134 6.89 2.17 27.83
C ASP A 134 6.17 1.10 26.97
N CYS A 135 5.35 1.55 26.00
CA CYS A 135 4.61 0.64 25.14
C CYS A 135 5.56 -0.25 24.30
N GLN A 136 5.04 -1.38 23.89
CA GLN A 136 5.77 -2.36 23.09
C GLN A 136 5.33 -2.35 21.64
N TYR A 137 6.09 -3.06 20.79
CA TYR A 137 5.66 -3.35 19.42
C TYR A 137 4.24 -3.91 19.41
N GLY A 138 3.43 -3.45 18.50
CA GLY A 138 2.03 -3.86 18.41
C GLY A 138 1.06 -3.05 19.28
N ALA A 139 1.52 -2.06 20.04
CA ALA A 139 0.61 -1.21 20.82
C ALA A 139 -0.44 -0.56 19.93
N LYS A 140 -1.72 -0.66 20.32
CA LYS A 140 -2.83 0.01 19.63
C LYS A 140 -2.74 1.51 19.86
N LEU A 141 -2.85 2.31 18.79
CA LEU A 141 -2.87 3.75 18.88
C LEU A 141 -4.23 4.23 19.43
N SER A 142 -4.24 5.33 20.18
CA SER A 142 -5.49 5.88 20.73
C SER A 142 -6.44 6.41 19.63
N LYS A 143 -5.89 6.76 18.48
CA LYS A 143 -6.61 7.18 17.26
C LYS A 143 -5.74 6.84 16.04
N PRO A 144 -6.33 6.70 14.85
CA PRO A 144 -5.54 6.53 13.62
C PRO A 144 -4.50 7.64 13.48
N PHE A 145 -3.28 7.26 13.15
CA PHE A 145 -2.16 8.18 12.92
C PHE A 145 -1.89 8.27 11.42
N LEU A 146 -2.09 9.46 10.86
CA LEU A 146 -1.87 9.74 9.44
C LEU A 146 -0.46 10.26 9.22
N GLU A 147 0.20 9.75 8.20
CA GLU A 147 1.49 10.21 7.71
C GLU A 147 1.41 10.45 6.21
N VAL A 148 2.14 11.45 5.74
CA VAL A 148 2.31 11.75 4.32
C VAL A 148 3.73 11.44 3.93
N THR A 149 3.93 10.77 2.79
CA THR A 149 5.25 10.56 2.20
C THR A 149 5.31 11.07 0.78
N THR A 150 6.53 11.36 0.32
CA THR A 150 6.79 11.63 -1.10
C THR A 150 6.61 10.36 -1.93
N LYS A 151 6.30 10.51 -3.24
CA LYS A 151 6.06 9.37 -4.14
C LYS A 151 7.17 9.16 -5.16
N PHE A 152 7.75 10.23 -5.69
CA PHE A 152 8.64 10.16 -6.86
C PHE A 152 10.10 10.44 -6.51
N GLU A 153 10.46 10.53 -5.25
CA GLU A 153 11.84 10.58 -4.80
C GLU A 153 12.51 9.19 -4.88
N LYS A 154 13.83 9.15 -4.79
CA LYS A 154 14.57 7.88 -4.79
C LYS A 154 14.14 6.95 -3.65
N PHE A 155 13.77 7.53 -2.50
CA PHE A 155 13.20 6.85 -1.34
C PHE A 155 12.04 7.69 -0.81
N ASP A 156 10.94 7.03 -0.50
CA ASP A 156 9.79 7.68 0.11
C ASP A 156 10.17 8.16 1.52
N ARG A 157 9.99 9.45 1.77
CA ARG A 157 10.28 10.06 3.07
C ARG A 157 9.04 10.72 3.65
N ASN A 158 8.91 10.68 4.96
CA ASN A 158 7.86 11.41 5.66
C ASN A 158 8.06 12.93 5.50
N ILE A 159 6.97 13.64 5.24
CA ILE A 159 6.94 15.09 5.04
C ILE A 159 5.86 15.73 5.89
N THR A 160 5.95 17.05 6.07
CA THR A 160 4.90 17.84 6.73
C THR A 160 3.74 18.12 5.78
N ASN A 161 2.60 18.55 6.32
CA ASN A 161 1.46 18.94 5.49
C ASN A 161 1.79 20.16 4.61
N GLU A 162 2.60 21.09 5.12
CA GLU A 162 3.06 22.26 4.37
C GLU A 162 3.89 21.84 3.16
N GLU A 163 4.83 20.93 3.36
CA GLU A 163 5.66 20.39 2.28
C GLU A 163 4.83 19.55 1.29
N ALA A 164 3.84 18.79 1.78
CA ALA A 164 2.91 18.05 0.94
C ALA A 164 2.12 18.98 0.00
N LEU A 165 1.65 20.13 0.49
CA LEU A 165 0.98 21.15 -0.31
C LEU A 165 1.93 21.79 -1.35
N GLU A 166 3.18 22.04 -0.99
CA GLU A 166 4.19 22.57 -1.92
C GLU A 166 4.51 21.58 -3.05
N ILE A 167 4.73 20.30 -2.71
CA ILE A 167 5.07 19.26 -3.70
C ILE A 167 3.89 18.97 -4.63
N SER A 168 2.69 18.85 -4.10
CA SER A 168 1.52 18.45 -4.86
C SER A 168 0.77 19.60 -5.53
N ASN A 169 1.01 20.85 -5.09
CA ASN A 169 0.24 22.02 -5.51
C ASN A 169 -1.29 21.84 -5.39
N ILE A 170 -1.75 21.02 -4.45
CA ILE A 170 -3.18 20.94 -4.09
C ILE A 170 -3.54 21.98 -3.04
N THR A 171 -4.82 22.22 -2.81
CA THR A 171 -5.29 23.13 -1.78
C THR A 171 -5.29 22.47 -0.39
N PRO A 172 -5.26 23.24 0.70
CA PRO A 172 -5.47 22.69 2.04
C PRO A 172 -6.80 21.91 2.18
N ASP A 173 -7.86 22.38 1.52
CA ASP A 173 -9.17 21.72 1.56
C ASP A 173 -9.13 20.37 0.85
N GLU A 174 -8.42 20.25 -0.30
CA GLU A 174 -8.22 18.98 -1.01
C GLU A 174 -7.38 18.00 -0.18
N LEU A 175 -6.34 18.47 0.52
CA LEU A 175 -5.56 17.63 1.42
C LEU A 175 -6.40 17.13 2.61
N ASN A 176 -7.23 18.01 3.19
CA ASN A 176 -8.15 17.62 4.26
C ASN A 176 -9.21 16.62 3.76
N GLU A 177 -9.76 16.81 2.55
CA GLU A 177 -10.68 15.83 1.93
C GLU A 177 -9.99 14.47 1.76
N ILE A 178 -8.72 14.43 1.33
CA ILE A 178 -7.93 13.20 1.25
C ILE A 178 -7.82 12.52 2.62
N PHE A 179 -7.49 13.25 3.69
CA PHE A 179 -7.39 12.69 5.03
C PHE A 179 -8.73 12.14 5.54
N ASP A 180 -9.82 12.86 5.30
CA ASP A 180 -11.17 12.40 5.64
C ASP A 180 -11.55 11.12 4.91
N VAL A 181 -11.20 11.03 3.62
CA VAL A 181 -11.42 9.82 2.81
C VAL A 181 -10.59 8.66 3.35
N VAL A 182 -9.30 8.86 3.65
CA VAL A 182 -8.44 7.82 4.23
C VAL A 182 -9.04 7.25 5.51
N LEU A 183 -9.47 8.12 6.44
CA LEU A 183 -10.06 7.66 7.71
C LEU A 183 -11.35 6.86 7.50
N LYS A 184 -12.20 7.25 6.55
CA LYS A 184 -13.43 6.51 6.21
C LYS A 184 -13.14 5.18 5.54
N VAL A 185 -12.18 5.15 4.62
CA VAL A 185 -11.73 3.92 3.94
C VAL A 185 -11.14 2.94 4.94
N ASP A 186 -10.27 3.41 5.85
CA ASP A 186 -9.67 2.55 6.87
C ASP A 186 -10.69 2.04 7.87
N ALA A 187 -11.66 2.85 8.28
CA ALA A 187 -12.76 2.38 9.13
C ALA A 187 -13.61 1.32 8.44
N LEU A 188 -13.84 1.43 7.11
CA LEU A 188 -14.50 0.40 6.33
C LEU A 188 -13.67 -0.89 6.31
N ILE A 189 -12.37 -0.79 6.01
CA ILE A 189 -11.46 -1.93 5.96
C ILE A 189 -11.39 -2.64 7.32
N GLU A 190 -11.19 -1.90 8.43
CA GLU A 190 -11.17 -2.46 9.78
C GLU A 190 -12.47 -3.21 10.11
N ARG A 191 -13.63 -2.60 9.79
CA ARG A 191 -14.95 -3.20 10.03
C ARG A 191 -15.12 -4.52 9.27
N GLU A 192 -14.77 -4.55 7.99
CA GLU A 192 -14.94 -5.75 7.16
C GLU A 192 -13.92 -6.84 7.52
N ALA A 193 -12.66 -6.49 7.70
CA ALA A 193 -11.59 -7.41 8.08
C ALA A 193 -11.84 -8.08 9.45
N ALA A 194 -12.36 -7.32 10.42
CA ALA A 194 -12.66 -7.83 11.76
C ALA A 194 -13.71 -8.96 11.75
N LYS A 195 -14.63 -8.98 10.78
CA LYS A 195 -15.63 -10.07 10.63
C LYS A 195 -14.97 -11.44 10.40
N ASN A 196 -13.77 -11.43 9.84
CA ASN A 196 -12.99 -12.63 9.50
C ASN A 196 -11.74 -12.79 10.38
N GLY A 197 -11.75 -12.20 11.59
CA GLY A 197 -10.68 -12.35 12.58
C GLY A 197 -9.36 -11.70 12.16
N LEU A 198 -9.40 -10.62 11.37
CA LEU A 198 -8.22 -9.88 10.94
C LEU A 198 -8.14 -8.52 11.63
N ILE A 199 -6.93 -8.10 11.92
CA ILE A 199 -6.60 -6.73 12.35
C ILE A 199 -5.92 -6.02 11.20
N HIS A 200 -6.45 -4.87 10.78
CA HIS A 200 -5.80 -3.94 9.88
C HIS A 200 -4.83 -3.08 10.70
N VAL A 201 -3.54 -3.26 10.48
CA VAL A 201 -2.47 -2.66 11.30
C VAL A 201 -2.10 -1.28 10.79
N ASP A 202 -1.80 -1.20 9.52
CA ASP A 202 -1.57 0.02 8.76
C ASP A 202 -1.78 -0.25 7.26
N GLY A 203 -1.95 0.81 6.49
CA GLY A 203 -2.06 0.71 5.05
C GLY A 203 -1.76 2.04 4.35
N LYS A 204 -1.34 1.93 3.09
CA LYS A 204 -0.99 3.06 2.24
C LYS A 204 -2.07 3.27 1.18
N LYS A 205 -2.38 4.52 0.87
CA LYS A 205 -3.34 4.90 -0.17
C LYS A 205 -2.81 6.03 -1.03
N GLU A 206 -3.21 6.01 -2.29
CA GLU A 206 -2.83 6.97 -3.31
C GLU A 206 -4.07 7.58 -3.94
N PHE A 207 -3.98 8.83 -4.35
CA PHE A 207 -5.13 9.60 -4.78
C PHE A 207 -4.90 10.34 -6.09
N ALA A 208 -5.99 10.62 -6.76
CA ALA A 208 -6.06 11.57 -7.87
C ALA A 208 -7.17 12.60 -7.59
N LEU A 209 -7.13 13.71 -8.29
CA LEU A 209 -8.22 14.66 -8.36
C LEU A 209 -8.99 14.42 -9.66
N GLY A 210 -10.19 13.89 -9.55
CA GLY A 210 -11.09 13.57 -10.65
C GLY A 210 -11.99 14.76 -11.04
N PRO A 211 -13.22 14.49 -11.52
CA PRO A 211 -14.14 15.54 -11.96
C PRO A 211 -14.44 16.56 -10.86
N ASN A 212 -14.41 17.83 -11.23
CA ASN A 212 -14.51 18.98 -10.29
C ASN A 212 -13.49 18.93 -9.17
N ARG A 213 -12.31 18.32 -9.43
CA ARG A 213 -11.22 18.10 -8.48
C ARG A 213 -11.62 17.35 -7.20
N LYS A 214 -12.65 16.52 -7.29
CA LYS A 214 -13.03 15.62 -6.19
C LYS A 214 -12.00 14.52 -6.01
N VAL A 215 -11.77 14.15 -4.77
CA VAL A 215 -10.83 13.08 -4.41
C VAL A 215 -11.30 11.74 -4.98
N VAL A 216 -10.39 11.08 -5.69
CA VAL A 216 -10.56 9.75 -6.28
C VAL A 216 -9.45 8.85 -5.77
N LEU A 217 -9.81 7.69 -5.23
CA LEU A 217 -8.85 6.69 -4.78
C LEU A 217 -8.32 5.91 -5.97
N VAL A 218 -7.01 5.78 -6.06
CA VAL A 218 -6.33 5.16 -7.21
C VAL A 218 -5.31 4.11 -6.77
N ASP A 219 -4.72 3.43 -7.73
CA ASP A 219 -3.70 2.40 -7.56
C ASP A 219 -4.20 1.19 -6.75
N THR A 220 -3.36 0.57 -5.94
CA THR A 220 -3.66 -0.61 -5.13
C THR A 220 -3.58 -0.27 -3.64
N PHE A 221 -4.48 -0.84 -2.86
CA PHE A 221 -4.51 -0.71 -1.41
C PHE A 221 -5.30 -1.86 -0.79
N GLY A 222 -5.23 -2.01 0.52
CA GLY A 222 -5.95 -3.06 1.24
C GLY A 222 -5.48 -4.48 0.89
N THR A 223 -4.30 -4.61 0.31
CA THR A 223 -3.69 -5.88 -0.10
C THR A 223 -2.52 -6.26 0.79
N LEU A 224 -2.01 -7.47 0.63
CA LEU A 224 -0.84 -7.92 1.38
C LEU A 224 0.45 -7.18 1.00
N ASP A 225 0.48 -6.50 -0.15
CA ASP A 225 1.64 -5.73 -0.60
C ASP A 225 1.70 -4.32 0.00
N GLU A 226 0.54 -3.71 0.21
CA GLU A 226 0.44 -2.31 0.62
C GLU A 226 0.07 -2.13 2.09
N ASP A 227 -0.63 -3.14 2.68
CA ASP A 227 -1.17 -3.08 4.02
C ASP A 227 -0.60 -4.20 4.90
N ARG A 228 -0.55 -3.97 6.23
CA ARG A 228 -0.22 -5.00 7.23
C ARG A 228 -1.48 -5.54 7.87
N TRP A 229 -1.44 -6.84 8.09
CA TRP A 229 -2.54 -7.59 8.68
C TRP A 229 -2.03 -8.49 9.79
N TRP A 230 -2.75 -8.54 10.91
CA TRP A 230 -2.48 -9.51 11.97
C TRP A 230 -3.69 -10.42 12.19
N ASP A 231 -3.42 -11.60 12.71
CA ASP A 231 -4.47 -12.49 13.20
C ASP A 231 -5.00 -11.95 14.53
N ALA A 232 -6.33 -11.76 14.64
CA ALA A 232 -6.94 -11.15 15.80
C ALA A 232 -6.84 -12.05 17.05
N ALA A 233 -7.00 -13.39 16.91
CA ALA A 233 -6.91 -14.31 18.03
C ALA A 233 -5.48 -14.37 18.59
N ALA A 234 -4.48 -14.45 17.72
CA ALA A 234 -3.08 -14.41 18.13
C ALA A 234 -2.73 -13.10 18.85
N TYR A 235 -3.26 -11.97 18.35
CA TYR A 235 -3.03 -10.67 18.97
C TYR A 235 -3.64 -10.59 20.38
N GLU A 236 -4.82 -11.18 20.62
CA GLU A 236 -5.43 -11.29 21.95
C GLU A 236 -4.56 -12.13 22.91
N ASP A 237 -3.83 -13.11 22.39
CA ASP A 237 -2.84 -13.92 23.14
C ASP A 237 -1.47 -13.21 23.28
N GLY A 238 -1.33 -11.98 22.79
CA GLY A 238 -0.12 -11.16 22.87
C GLY A 238 0.89 -11.36 21.74
N GLU A 239 0.50 -12.02 20.65
CA GLU A 239 1.37 -12.31 19.51
C GLU A 239 0.96 -11.51 18.26
N CYS A 240 1.89 -10.78 17.65
CA CYS A 240 1.68 -10.08 16.37
C CYS A 240 2.08 -11.00 15.22
N ILE A 241 1.16 -11.89 14.79
CA ILE A 241 1.39 -12.78 13.64
C ILE A 241 1.12 -12.01 12.35
N GLU A 242 2.17 -11.80 11.57
CA GLU A 242 2.11 -11.06 10.29
C GLU A 242 1.48 -11.90 9.17
N LEU A 243 0.39 -11.40 8.60
CA LEU A 243 -0.35 -12.01 7.50
C LEU A 243 -0.23 -11.17 6.21
N SER A 244 0.98 -10.71 5.91
CA SER A 244 1.26 -9.81 4.78
C SER A 244 2.57 -10.19 4.10
N LYS A 245 3.00 -9.39 3.12
CA LYS A 245 4.32 -9.49 2.47
C LYS A 245 5.49 -9.45 3.48
N GLU A 246 5.23 -8.98 4.71
CA GLU A 246 6.20 -9.03 5.81
C GLU A 246 6.68 -10.46 6.11
N PHE A 247 5.85 -11.50 5.82
CA PHE A 247 6.25 -12.90 5.90
C PHE A 247 7.51 -13.19 5.07
N VAL A 248 7.53 -12.75 3.80
CA VAL A 248 8.71 -12.93 2.92
C VAL A 248 9.88 -12.06 3.37
N ARG A 249 9.60 -10.84 3.86
CA ARG A 249 10.64 -9.96 4.40
C ARG A 249 11.33 -10.59 5.60
N THR A 250 10.57 -11.20 6.51
CA THR A 250 11.09 -11.89 7.69
C THR A 250 11.99 -13.07 7.31
N HIS A 251 11.67 -13.82 6.23
CA HIS A 251 12.55 -14.86 5.72
C HIS A 251 13.95 -14.30 5.39
N TYR A 252 14.04 -13.21 4.63
CA TYR A 252 15.33 -12.61 4.26
C TYR A 252 16.05 -11.91 5.44
N ILE A 253 15.32 -11.47 6.45
CA ILE A 253 15.93 -11.03 7.72
C ILE A 253 16.59 -12.21 8.40
N GLY A 254 15.90 -13.35 8.48
CA GLY A 254 16.39 -14.58 9.11
C GLY A 254 17.61 -15.19 8.41
N THR A 255 17.75 -15.01 7.09
CA THR A 255 18.94 -15.45 6.33
C THR A 255 20.13 -14.49 6.45
N GLY A 256 19.96 -13.30 7.05
CA GLY A 256 20.98 -12.27 7.14
C GLY A 256 21.09 -11.34 5.93
N HIS A 257 20.39 -11.62 4.83
CA HIS A 257 20.45 -10.82 3.59
C HIS A 257 20.17 -9.33 3.82
N GLN A 258 19.18 -9.00 4.66
CA GLN A 258 18.89 -7.59 4.97
C GLN A 258 20.07 -6.85 5.60
N ALA A 259 20.79 -7.51 6.52
CA ALA A 259 21.93 -6.90 7.22
C ALA A 259 23.08 -6.66 6.24
N GLU A 260 23.36 -7.63 5.38
CA GLU A 260 24.41 -7.53 4.35
C GLU A 260 24.07 -6.44 3.31
N LEU A 261 22.82 -6.39 2.83
CA LEU A 261 22.34 -5.35 1.91
C LEU A 261 22.46 -3.96 2.53
N LYS A 262 22.06 -3.82 3.81
CA LYS A 262 22.20 -2.56 4.53
C LYS A 262 23.67 -2.15 4.64
N GLN A 263 24.56 -3.06 4.98
CA GLN A 263 26.01 -2.78 5.06
C GLN A 263 26.57 -2.33 3.69
N ALA A 264 26.17 -2.98 2.59
CA ALA A 264 26.59 -2.58 1.25
C ALA A 264 26.14 -1.15 0.94
N ARG A 265 24.86 -0.82 1.20
CA ARG A 265 24.31 0.53 0.98
C ARG A 265 24.97 1.59 1.84
N ASP A 266 25.21 1.31 3.12
CA ASP A 266 25.86 2.23 4.07
C ASP A 266 27.33 2.54 3.66
N THR A 267 28.00 1.61 2.99
CA THR A 267 29.37 1.79 2.47
C THR A 267 29.43 2.34 1.04
N GLY A 268 28.28 2.55 0.38
CA GLY A 268 28.20 3.00 -1.02
C GLY A 268 28.58 1.92 -2.04
N ALA A 269 28.61 0.65 -1.63
CA ALA A 269 28.80 -0.47 -2.54
C ALA A 269 27.51 -0.76 -3.35
N GLU A 270 27.65 -1.54 -4.42
CA GLU A 270 26.48 -2.03 -5.17
C GLU A 270 25.58 -2.91 -4.29
N ASP A 271 24.28 -2.84 -4.53
CA ASP A 271 23.32 -3.72 -3.87
C ASP A 271 23.65 -5.20 -4.18
N ILE A 272 23.70 -6.01 -3.13
CA ILE A 272 23.86 -7.45 -3.29
C ILE A 272 22.60 -8.04 -3.92
N PRO A 273 22.72 -8.96 -4.89
CA PRO A 273 21.56 -9.60 -5.50
C PRO A 273 20.76 -10.38 -4.46
N ILE A 274 19.43 -10.21 -4.48
CA ILE A 274 18.54 -10.98 -3.62
C ILE A 274 18.43 -12.42 -4.15
N PRO A 275 18.63 -13.47 -3.33
CA PRO A 275 18.55 -14.85 -3.78
C PRO A 275 17.11 -15.28 -4.04
N GLU A 276 16.94 -16.38 -4.77
CA GLU A 276 15.65 -17.05 -4.95
C GLU A 276 15.10 -17.57 -3.63
N LEU A 277 13.76 -17.59 -3.51
CA LEU A 277 13.07 -18.19 -2.37
C LEU A 277 13.12 -19.73 -2.49
N PRO A 278 13.24 -20.44 -1.36
CA PRO A 278 12.98 -21.88 -1.32
C PRO A 278 11.55 -22.21 -1.77
N GLN A 279 11.34 -23.35 -2.41
CA GLN A 279 10.01 -23.74 -2.91
C GLN A 279 8.96 -23.76 -1.80
N SER A 280 9.29 -24.23 -0.60
CA SER A 280 8.37 -24.21 0.53
C SER A 280 7.90 -22.80 0.89
N VAL A 281 8.80 -21.79 0.85
CA VAL A 281 8.44 -20.38 1.12
C VAL A 281 7.57 -19.80 -0.01
N ILE A 282 7.81 -20.21 -1.27
CA ILE A 282 6.95 -19.84 -2.40
C ILE A 282 5.54 -20.39 -2.19
N ASP A 283 5.42 -21.68 -1.86
CA ASP A 283 4.15 -22.37 -1.66
C ASP A 283 3.38 -21.78 -0.46
N ASP A 284 4.04 -21.55 0.68
CA ASP A 284 3.46 -20.92 1.87
C ASP A 284 3.00 -19.49 1.57
N THR A 285 3.80 -18.74 0.80
CA THR A 285 3.44 -17.38 0.38
C THR A 285 2.23 -17.40 -0.54
N ALA A 286 2.17 -18.28 -1.54
CA ALA A 286 1.03 -18.43 -2.42
C ALA A 286 -0.25 -18.77 -1.66
N GLN A 287 -0.15 -19.71 -0.70
CA GLN A 287 -1.27 -20.07 0.18
C GLN A 287 -1.71 -18.89 1.05
N LEU A 288 -0.77 -18.08 1.56
CA LEU A 288 -1.08 -16.88 2.32
C LEU A 288 -1.89 -15.89 1.48
N TYR A 289 -1.45 -15.58 0.23
CA TYR A 289 -2.20 -14.66 -0.64
C TYR A 289 -3.61 -15.16 -0.96
N ALA A 290 -3.77 -16.48 -1.19
CA ALA A 290 -5.07 -17.09 -1.46
C ALA A 290 -6.00 -16.99 -0.23
N SER A 291 -5.55 -17.48 0.93
CA SER A 291 -6.34 -17.47 2.15
C SER A 291 -6.69 -16.06 2.64
N MET A 292 -5.78 -15.11 2.48
CA MET A 292 -6.04 -13.73 2.84
C MET A 292 -7.05 -13.06 1.89
N TYR A 293 -7.02 -13.38 0.58
CA TYR A 293 -8.08 -12.93 -0.30
C TYR A 293 -9.45 -13.41 0.21
N GLU A 294 -9.60 -14.69 0.55
CA GLU A 294 -10.85 -15.24 1.07
C GLU A 294 -11.28 -14.56 2.38
N ARG A 295 -10.34 -14.35 3.32
CA ARG A 295 -10.60 -13.67 4.59
C ARG A 295 -10.98 -12.20 4.41
N LEU A 296 -10.31 -11.48 3.49
CA LEU A 296 -10.57 -10.05 3.27
C LEU A 296 -11.87 -9.79 2.50
N THR A 297 -12.26 -10.70 1.60
CA THR A 297 -13.38 -10.49 0.68
C THR A 297 -14.60 -11.34 0.99
N SER A 298 -14.46 -12.38 1.80
CA SER A 298 -15.47 -13.44 2.02
C SER A 298 -15.88 -14.15 0.71
N GLN A 299 -14.98 -14.21 -0.28
CA GLN A 299 -15.19 -14.84 -1.57
C GLN A 299 -14.17 -15.97 -1.77
N GLU A 300 -14.54 -17.02 -2.50
CA GLU A 300 -13.66 -18.11 -2.88
C GLU A 300 -12.57 -17.62 -3.85
N PHE A 301 -11.32 -18.08 -3.61
CA PHE A 301 -10.16 -17.71 -4.42
C PHE A 301 -9.91 -18.64 -5.59
#